data_d78d663215c1c0bc2a234d88f4444059
#
_entry.id   d78d663215c1c0bc2a234d88f4444059
#
_cell.length_a   1.000
_cell.length_b   1.000
_cell.length_c   1.000
_cell.angle_alpha   90.00
_cell.angle_beta   90.00
_cell.angle_gamma   90.00
#
_symmetry.space_group_name_H-M   'P 1'
#
loop_
_entity.id
_entity.type
_entity.pdbx_description
1 polymer ?
#
loop_
_entity_poly.entity_id
_entity_poly.type
_entity_poly.pdbx_seq_one_letter_code
_entity_poly.pdbx_strand_id
1 'polypeptide(L)'
;MSTQHQIAQALTSLENAYNPSDVENGMYQVWEDKGYFQPSYDKQQSFSIALPPPNVTGSLHMGHGFNNAIMDTLTRYHRMLGENTLWQPGTDHAGIATQMVVERQLNAQGIKRHDLGREKFLE
;
A
#
# COMPACT_ATOMS: atom_id res chain seq x y z
N MET A 1 35.45 13.62 -3.98
CA MET A 1 35.39 13.01 -2.61
C MET A 1 35.07 11.54 -2.82
N SER A 2 35.78 10.63 -2.14
CA SER A 2 35.54 9.21 -2.29
C SER A 2 34.18 8.82 -1.68
N THR A 3 33.49 7.83 -2.28
CA THR A 3 32.22 7.29 -1.81
C THR A 3 32.27 6.88 -0.32
N GLN A 4 33.41 6.40 0.14
CA GLN A 4 33.64 6.07 1.56
C GLN A 4 33.58 7.29 2.47
N HIS A 5 34.05 8.45 2.04
CA HIS A 5 34.00 9.67 2.83
C HIS A 5 32.56 10.21 2.96
N GLN A 6 31.77 10.08 1.90
CA GLN A 6 30.35 10.45 1.91
C GLN A 6 29.52 9.51 2.81
N ILE A 7 29.82 8.22 2.79
CA ILE A 7 29.17 7.24 3.68
C ILE A 7 29.52 7.53 5.15
N ALA A 8 30.78 7.80 5.46
CA ALA A 8 31.21 8.11 6.81
C ALA A 8 30.55 9.41 7.36
N GLN A 9 30.42 10.44 6.53
CA GLN A 9 29.72 11.67 6.90
C GLN A 9 28.21 11.42 7.10
N ALA A 10 27.58 10.62 6.26
CA ALA A 10 26.16 10.28 6.42
C ALA A 10 25.91 9.50 7.71
N LEU A 11 26.79 8.56 8.06
CA LEU A 11 26.67 7.78 9.31
C LEU A 11 26.85 8.63 10.57
N THR A 12 27.71 9.67 10.54
CA THR A 12 27.89 10.59 11.68
C THR A 12 26.75 11.58 11.86
N SER A 13 25.89 11.75 10.84
CA SER A 13 24.71 12.62 10.90
C SER A 13 23.43 11.91 11.33
N LEU A 14 23.45 10.58 11.45
CA LEU A 14 22.31 9.83 11.93
C LEU A 14 22.12 10.02 13.44
N GLU A 15 20.89 10.24 13.84
CA GLU A 15 20.52 10.26 15.24
C GLU A 15 20.68 8.86 15.88
N ASN A 16 20.93 8.83 17.19
CA ASN A 16 21.14 7.57 17.92
C ASN A 16 19.89 6.71 18.03
N ALA A 17 18.71 7.27 17.75
CA ALA A 17 17.42 6.57 17.78
C ALA A 17 16.67 6.78 16.47
N TYR A 18 16.08 5.72 15.95
CA TYR A 18 15.19 5.82 14.79
C TYR A 18 13.88 6.51 15.18
N ASN A 19 13.57 7.62 14.51
CA ASN A 19 12.27 8.28 14.62
C ASN A 19 11.45 8.04 13.36
N PRO A 20 10.39 7.22 13.41
CA PRO A 20 9.58 6.91 12.24
C PRO A 20 9.02 8.15 11.54
N SER A 21 8.61 9.14 12.31
CA SER A 21 8.00 10.37 11.78
C SER A 21 8.91 11.18 10.86
N ASP A 22 10.22 11.11 11.08
CA ASP A 22 11.20 11.86 10.28
C ASP A 22 11.55 11.14 8.97
N VAL A 23 11.34 9.82 8.93
CA VAL A 23 11.73 8.98 7.79
C VAL A 23 10.54 8.58 6.94
N GLU A 24 9.41 8.20 7.56
CA GLU A 24 8.28 7.60 6.85
C GLU A 24 7.38 8.64 6.17
N ASN A 25 7.35 9.86 6.72
CA ASN A 25 6.55 10.95 6.15
C ASN A 25 7.03 11.31 4.74
N GLY A 26 6.14 11.18 3.76
CA GLY A 26 6.43 11.50 2.36
C GLY A 26 7.17 10.41 1.57
N MET A 27 7.67 9.35 2.22
CA MET A 27 8.41 8.28 1.53
C MET A 27 7.55 7.58 0.47
N TYR A 28 6.28 7.30 0.77
CA TYR A 28 5.35 6.69 -0.17
C TYR A 28 5.17 7.55 -1.43
N GLN A 29 5.00 8.86 -1.26
CA GLN A 29 4.86 9.78 -2.39
C GLN A 29 6.11 9.78 -3.28
N VAL A 30 7.29 9.74 -2.69
CA VAL A 30 8.54 9.62 -3.46
C VAL A 30 8.60 8.33 -4.28
N TRP A 31 8.13 7.22 -3.73
CA TRP A 31 8.09 5.95 -4.47
C TRP A 31 7.09 5.97 -5.62
N GLU A 32 5.94 6.60 -5.40
CA GLU A 32 4.89 6.76 -6.41
C GLU A 32 5.35 7.68 -7.54
N ASP A 33 5.88 8.84 -7.23
CA ASP A 33 6.39 9.82 -8.20
C ASP A 33 7.53 9.25 -9.07
N LYS A 34 8.35 8.39 -8.49
CA LYS A 34 9.43 7.69 -9.20
C LYS A 34 8.98 6.44 -9.97
N GLY A 35 7.72 6.08 -9.86
CA GLY A 35 7.16 4.91 -10.54
C GLY A 35 7.74 3.57 -10.05
N TYR A 36 8.21 3.46 -8.80
CA TYR A 36 8.86 2.26 -8.30
C TYR A 36 7.93 1.05 -8.19
N PHE A 37 6.63 1.27 -8.21
CA PHE A 37 5.63 0.19 -8.19
C PHE A 37 5.29 -0.34 -9.59
N GLN A 38 5.70 0.38 -10.64
CA GLN A 38 5.40 -0.02 -12.01
C GLN A 38 6.35 -1.13 -12.47
N PRO A 39 5.85 -2.11 -13.25
CA PRO A 39 6.70 -3.10 -13.87
C PRO A 39 7.55 -2.47 -14.98
N SER A 40 8.74 -3.00 -15.18
CA SER A 40 9.65 -2.59 -16.26
C SER A 40 9.56 -3.63 -17.37
N TYR A 41 9.26 -3.19 -18.60
CA TYR A 41 9.06 -4.10 -19.74
C TYR A 41 10.35 -4.43 -20.51
N ASP A 42 11.48 -3.96 -20.05
CA ASP A 42 12.81 -4.15 -20.65
C ASP A 42 13.57 -5.37 -20.12
N LYS A 43 13.01 -6.09 -19.15
CA LYS A 43 13.64 -7.23 -18.49
C LYS A 43 13.10 -8.56 -18.99
N GLN A 44 13.99 -9.53 -19.14
CA GLN A 44 13.65 -10.85 -19.68
C GLN A 44 12.91 -11.74 -18.65
N GLN A 45 13.26 -11.63 -17.37
CA GLN A 45 12.63 -12.41 -16.30
C GLN A 45 11.63 -11.55 -15.54
N SER A 46 10.51 -12.14 -15.19
CA SER A 46 9.46 -11.46 -14.46
C SER A 46 8.97 -12.28 -13.27
N PHE A 47 8.64 -11.57 -12.21
CA PHE A 47 7.99 -12.09 -11.02
C PHE A 47 6.74 -11.27 -10.72
N SER A 48 5.60 -11.92 -10.57
CA SER A 48 4.37 -11.26 -10.15
C SER A 48 3.71 -12.02 -9.01
N ILE A 49 3.15 -11.28 -8.07
CA ILE A 49 2.39 -11.83 -6.95
C ILE A 49 1.11 -11.03 -6.77
N ALA A 50 -0.02 -11.72 -6.68
CA ALA A 50 -1.31 -11.09 -6.43
C ALA A 50 -1.54 -10.97 -4.92
N LEU A 51 -1.91 -9.78 -4.47
CA LEU A 51 -2.35 -9.55 -3.10
C LEU A 51 -3.81 -9.98 -2.97
N PRO A 52 -4.15 -10.94 -2.09
CA PRO A 52 -5.54 -11.21 -1.76
C PRO A 52 -6.20 -9.95 -1.20
N PRO A 53 -7.33 -9.50 -1.77
CA PRO A 53 -7.94 -8.25 -1.35
C PRO A 53 -8.52 -8.39 0.06
N PRO A 54 -8.26 -7.44 0.98
CA PRO A 54 -8.94 -7.40 2.26
C PRO A 54 -10.41 -7.01 2.06
N ASN A 55 -11.28 -7.48 2.97
CA ASN A 55 -12.67 -7.06 2.97
C ASN A 55 -12.76 -5.55 3.22
N VAL A 56 -13.41 -4.81 2.32
CA VAL A 56 -13.60 -3.36 2.43
C VAL A 56 -14.34 -2.97 3.72
N THR A 57 -15.19 -3.86 4.23
CA THR A 57 -16.01 -3.64 5.43
C THR A 57 -15.33 -4.00 6.74
N GLY A 58 -14.12 -4.57 6.69
CA GLY A 58 -13.36 -5.04 7.86
C GLY A 58 -12.20 -4.12 8.23
N SER A 59 -11.75 -4.25 9.46
CA SER A 59 -10.49 -3.64 9.90
C SER A 59 -9.31 -4.55 9.57
N LEU A 60 -8.18 -3.96 9.19
CA LEU A 60 -6.94 -4.71 9.02
C LEU A 60 -6.48 -5.27 10.37
N HIS A 61 -5.92 -6.46 10.36
CA HIS A 61 -5.40 -7.14 11.54
C HIS A 61 -4.02 -7.75 11.27
N MET A 62 -3.39 -8.32 12.30
CA MET A 62 -2.04 -8.89 12.21
C MET A 62 -1.88 -9.93 11.09
N GLY A 63 -2.92 -10.68 10.74
CA GLY A 63 -2.90 -11.61 9.61
C GLY A 63 -2.64 -10.92 8.27
N HIS A 64 -3.26 -9.76 8.05
CA HIS A 64 -2.98 -8.94 6.87
C HIS A 64 -1.54 -8.42 6.87
N GLY A 65 -1.07 -7.93 8.03
CA GLY A 65 0.32 -7.47 8.18
C GLY A 65 1.34 -8.57 7.87
N PHE A 66 1.12 -9.77 8.42
CA PHE A 66 1.98 -10.92 8.16
C PHE A 66 2.00 -11.33 6.68
N ASN A 67 0.84 -11.42 6.05
CA ASN A 67 0.73 -11.75 4.64
C ASN A 67 1.44 -10.71 3.76
N ASN A 68 1.22 -9.43 4.03
CA ASN A 68 1.86 -8.34 3.31
C ASN A 68 3.38 -8.33 3.49
N ALA A 69 3.88 -8.61 4.69
CA ALA A 69 5.31 -8.67 4.96
C ALA A 69 6.01 -9.78 4.15
N ILE A 70 5.37 -10.95 4.00
CA ILE A 70 5.90 -12.03 3.16
C ILE A 70 5.95 -11.60 1.69
N MET A 71 4.86 -11.05 1.17
CA MET A 71 4.78 -10.62 -0.23
C MET A 71 5.74 -9.48 -0.55
N ASP A 72 5.87 -8.51 0.36
CA ASP A 72 6.83 -7.41 0.24
C ASP A 72 8.26 -7.93 0.18
N THR A 73 8.60 -8.87 1.08
CA THR A 73 9.91 -9.50 1.11
C THR A 73 10.24 -10.21 -0.21
N LEU A 74 9.30 -10.99 -0.74
CA LEU A 74 9.48 -11.68 -2.02
C LEU A 74 9.61 -10.68 -3.18
N THR A 75 8.77 -9.66 -3.22
CA THR A 75 8.82 -8.62 -4.25
C THR A 75 10.16 -7.87 -4.23
N ARG A 76 10.64 -7.50 -3.04
CA ARG A 76 11.96 -6.85 -2.87
C ARG A 76 13.09 -7.76 -3.30
N TYR A 77 13.05 -9.03 -2.91
CA TYR A 77 14.06 -10.01 -3.30
C TYR A 77 14.18 -10.14 -4.81
N HIS A 78 13.08 -10.36 -5.52
CA HIS A 78 13.08 -10.48 -6.97
C HIS A 78 13.46 -9.17 -7.68
N ARG A 79 13.10 -8.03 -7.10
CA ARG A 79 13.56 -6.72 -7.59
C ARG A 79 15.06 -6.54 -7.46
N MET A 80 15.66 -6.98 -6.35
CA MET A 80 17.10 -6.96 -6.14
C MET A 80 17.86 -7.90 -7.09
N LEU A 81 17.23 -8.99 -7.54
CA LEU A 81 17.76 -9.86 -8.60
C LEU A 81 17.71 -9.21 -9.98
N GLY A 82 17.10 -8.04 -10.11
CA GLY A 82 16.98 -7.33 -11.38
C GLY A 82 15.81 -7.80 -12.24
N GLU A 83 14.90 -8.61 -11.70
CA GLU A 83 13.71 -9.08 -12.42
C GLU A 83 12.65 -7.98 -12.57
N ASN A 84 11.80 -8.12 -13.57
CA ASN A 84 10.60 -7.30 -13.71
C ASN A 84 9.56 -7.75 -12.67
N THR A 85 9.33 -6.92 -11.65
CA THR A 85 8.47 -7.31 -10.52
C THR A 85 7.17 -6.51 -10.51
N LEU A 86 6.07 -7.23 -10.28
CA LEU A 86 4.76 -6.65 -10.05
C LEU A 86 4.11 -7.26 -8.81
N TRP A 87 3.82 -6.43 -7.83
CA TRP A 87 2.92 -6.77 -6.73
C TRP A 87 1.55 -6.17 -7.05
N GLN A 88 0.62 -7.04 -7.47
CA GLN A 88 -0.69 -6.62 -7.96
C GLN A 88 -1.70 -6.58 -6.81
N PRO A 89 -2.12 -5.41 -6.35
CA PRO A 89 -3.22 -5.28 -5.41
C PRO A 89 -4.57 -5.44 -6.11
N GLY A 90 -5.61 -5.69 -5.34
CA GLY A 90 -6.98 -5.74 -5.80
C GLY A 90 -7.95 -5.25 -4.74
N THR A 91 -9.21 -5.10 -5.13
CA THR A 91 -10.31 -4.76 -4.23
C THR A 91 -11.39 -5.84 -4.29
N ASP A 92 -11.97 -6.15 -3.13
CA ASP A 92 -13.09 -7.08 -3.07
C ASP A 92 -14.42 -6.31 -3.17
N HIS A 93 -15.26 -6.71 -4.13
CA HIS A 93 -16.59 -6.13 -4.32
C HIS A 93 -17.62 -6.81 -3.40
N ALA A 94 -17.59 -6.53 -2.11
CA ALA A 94 -18.54 -7.03 -1.12
C ALA A 94 -19.87 -6.24 -1.16
N GLY A 95 -20.65 -6.38 -2.24
CA GLY A 95 -21.82 -5.55 -2.54
C GLY A 95 -22.78 -5.35 -1.38
N ILE A 96 -23.39 -6.41 -0.85
CA ILE A 96 -24.41 -6.32 0.21
C ILE A 96 -23.78 -5.83 1.54
N ALA A 97 -22.63 -6.34 1.92
CA ALA A 97 -21.95 -5.96 3.16
C ALA A 97 -21.51 -4.49 3.14
N THR A 98 -20.98 -4.02 2.03
CA THR A 98 -20.60 -2.61 1.84
C THR A 98 -21.83 -1.70 1.94
N GLN A 99 -22.93 -2.05 1.27
CA GLN A 99 -24.18 -1.31 1.37
C GLN A 99 -24.67 -1.21 2.82
N MET A 100 -24.65 -2.32 3.57
CA MET A 100 -25.07 -2.33 4.99
C MET A 100 -24.21 -1.41 5.85
N VAL A 101 -22.91 -1.33 5.59
CA VAL A 101 -22.02 -0.43 6.35
C VAL A 101 -22.34 1.02 6.04
N VAL A 102 -22.50 1.37 4.76
CA VAL A 102 -22.87 2.72 4.34
C VAL A 102 -24.24 3.13 4.87
N GLU A 103 -25.24 2.25 4.78
CA GLU A 103 -26.59 2.52 5.36
C GLU A 103 -26.52 2.75 6.88
N ARG A 104 -25.68 2.02 7.59
CA ARG A 104 -25.48 2.21 9.04
C ARG A 104 -24.87 3.60 9.34
N GLN A 105 -23.88 4.02 8.56
CA GLN A 105 -23.25 5.33 8.70
C GLN A 105 -24.22 6.47 8.40
N LEU A 106 -25.03 6.36 7.35
CA LEU A 106 -26.06 7.33 7.01
C LEU A 106 -27.16 7.41 8.07
N ASN A 107 -27.62 6.25 8.56
CA ASN A 107 -28.62 6.19 9.63
C ASN A 107 -28.13 6.84 10.92
N ALA A 108 -26.86 6.73 11.26
CA ALA A 108 -26.25 7.42 12.40
C ALA A 108 -26.28 8.96 12.23
N GLN A 109 -26.36 9.45 11.00
CA GLN A 109 -26.51 10.87 10.65
C GLN A 109 -27.98 11.28 10.48
N GLY A 110 -28.94 10.36 10.68
CA GLY A 110 -30.37 10.58 10.49
C GLY A 110 -30.80 10.59 9.01
N ILE A 111 -29.95 10.15 8.10
CA ILE A 111 -30.21 10.11 6.66
C ILE A 111 -30.61 8.68 6.26
N LYS A 112 -31.71 8.53 5.53
CA LYS A 112 -32.10 7.23 4.97
C LYS A 112 -31.65 7.12 3.52
N ARG A 113 -31.24 5.93 3.09
CA ARG A 113 -30.83 5.65 1.71
C ARG A 113 -31.85 6.16 0.68
N HIS A 114 -33.14 5.96 0.95
CA HIS A 114 -34.21 6.37 0.06
C HIS A 114 -34.35 7.90 -0.12
N ASP A 115 -33.86 8.67 0.88
CA ASP A 115 -33.88 10.14 0.83
C ASP A 115 -32.81 10.71 -0.11
N LEU A 116 -31.72 9.96 -0.31
CA LEU A 116 -30.60 10.37 -1.17
C LEU A 116 -30.85 10.06 -2.67
N GLY A 117 -31.60 9.02 -2.97
CA GLY A 117 -31.67 8.48 -4.32
C GLY A 117 -30.41 7.72 -4.74
N ARG A 118 -30.46 7.07 -5.91
CA ARG A 118 -29.40 6.15 -6.36
C ARG A 118 -28.05 6.85 -6.58
N GLU A 119 -28.04 8.00 -7.22
CA GLU A 119 -26.81 8.69 -7.60
C GLU A 119 -25.99 9.10 -6.37
N LYS A 120 -26.60 9.82 -5.44
CA LYS A 120 -25.93 10.25 -4.21
C LYS A 120 -25.58 9.11 -3.24
N PHE A 121 -26.26 7.98 -3.37
CA PHE A 121 -25.91 6.81 -2.54
C PHE A 121 -24.69 6.09 -3.07
N LEU A 122 -24.32 6.24 -4.33
CA LEU A 122 -23.14 5.62 -4.98
C LEU A 122 -21.88 6.48 -4.88
N GLU A 123 -21.99 7.74 -4.48
CA GLU A 123 -20.86 8.64 -4.18
C GLU A 123 -20.20 8.26 -2.83
#